data_d898e5558ea80bc3c7d421898de980f4
#
_entry.id   d898e5558ea80bc3c7d421898de980f4
#
_cell.length_a   1.000
_cell.length_b   1.000
_cell.length_c   1.000
_cell.angle_alpha   90.00
_cell.angle_beta   90.00
_cell.angle_gamma   90.00
#
_symmetry.space_group_name_H-M   'P 1'
#
loop_
_entity.id
_entity.type
_entity.pdbx_description
1 polymer ?
#
loop_
_entity_poly.entity_id
_entity_poly.type
_entity_poly.pdbx_seq_one_letter_code
_entity_poly.pdbx_strand_id
1 'polypeptide(L)'
;MWSARRINRGSSNFQELVVLSRGLGARRLTLVDRGLHGNPGKLLFYDLSREEPALLLVIWLRGVVFPEKPRSIKKPVAPLFVASAGGYLDFAEELAVALNYSYIGEVGSSGMSLTGRRLLLVEPVNKRNLAYVLKFLEDSRDLGLKILVKRFATRLRSSSPDGS
;
A
#
# COMPACT_ATOMS: atom_id res chain seq x y z
N MET A 1 -2.90 -16.09 8.62
CA MET A 1 -1.50 -16.05 8.20
C MET A 1 -1.42 -15.22 6.93
N TRP A 2 -0.85 -14.02 7.00
CA TRP A 2 -0.81 -13.09 5.87
C TRP A 2 0.54 -13.23 5.16
N SER A 3 0.54 -13.94 4.04
CA SER A 3 1.74 -14.01 3.19
C SER A 3 1.43 -13.40 1.84
N ALA A 4 2.14 -12.35 1.46
CA ALA A 4 2.13 -11.87 0.09
C ALA A 4 2.95 -12.82 -0.78
N ARG A 5 2.38 -13.26 -1.90
CA ARG A 5 3.09 -14.07 -2.90
C ARG A 5 3.30 -13.23 -4.15
N ARG A 6 4.55 -13.09 -4.55
CA ARG A 6 4.89 -12.45 -5.82
C ARG A 6 4.69 -13.42 -6.97
N ILE A 7 4.00 -12.94 -8.00
CA ILE A 7 3.82 -13.65 -9.27
C ILE A 7 4.32 -12.73 -10.38
N ASN A 8 5.14 -13.24 -11.26
CA ASN A 8 5.51 -12.51 -12.47
C ASN A 8 4.37 -12.65 -13.47
N ARG A 9 3.87 -11.50 -13.94
CA ARG A 9 2.73 -11.45 -14.86
C ARG A 9 3.04 -12.17 -16.18
N GLY A 10 4.26 -12.04 -16.69
CA GLY A 10 4.59 -12.56 -18.01
C GLY A 10 3.64 -12.01 -19.08
N SER A 11 3.10 -12.89 -19.91
CA SER A 11 2.07 -12.58 -20.92
C SER A 11 0.64 -12.73 -20.41
N SER A 12 0.43 -13.07 -19.14
CA SER A 12 -0.90 -13.30 -18.58
C SER A 12 -1.77 -12.04 -18.63
N ASN A 13 -3.01 -12.21 -19.06
CA ASN A 13 -4.02 -11.16 -19.00
C ASN A 13 -4.58 -11.01 -17.57
N PHE A 14 -5.43 -10.00 -17.35
CA PHE A 14 -5.97 -9.72 -16.03
C PHE A 14 -6.82 -10.86 -15.48
N GLN A 15 -7.65 -11.49 -16.32
CA GLN A 15 -8.55 -12.58 -15.89
C GLN A 15 -7.75 -13.81 -15.45
N GLU A 16 -6.70 -14.17 -16.17
CA GLU A 16 -5.79 -15.26 -15.79
C GLU A 16 -5.12 -14.99 -14.45
N LEU A 17 -4.71 -13.75 -14.18
CA LEU A 17 -4.14 -13.35 -12.89
C LEU A 17 -5.17 -13.46 -11.75
N VAL A 18 -6.42 -13.09 -12.01
CA VAL A 18 -7.51 -13.22 -11.03
C VAL A 18 -7.76 -14.69 -10.69
N VAL A 19 -7.90 -15.55 -11.72
CA VAL A 19 -8.10 -17.00 -11.53
C VAL A 19 -6.95 -17.61 -10.75
N LEU A 20 -5.71 -17.32 -11.14
CA LEU A 20 -4.52 -17.80 -10.45
C LEU A 20 -4.47 -17.33 -8.99
N SER A 21 -4.74 -16.05 -8.74
CA SER A 21 -4.71 -15.48 -7.40
C SER A 21 -5.78 -16.11 -6.50
N ARG A 22 -6.98 -16.33 -7.01
CA ARG A 22 -8.06 -17.02 -6.28
C ARG A 22 -7.70 -18.48 -6.00
N GLY A 23 -7.11 -19.18 -6.96
CA GLY A 23 -6.62 -20.54 -6.78
C GLY A 23 -5.57 -20.65 -5.67
N LEU A 24 -4.83 -19.59 -5.40
CA LEU A 24 -3.88 -19.47 -4.29
C LEU A 24 -4.51 -19.01 -2.96
N GLY A 25 -5.84 -18.81 -2.92
CA GLY A 25 -6.56 -18.35 -1.74
C GLY A 25 -6.38 -16.86 -1.45
N ALA A 26 -5.91 -16.06 -2.42
CA ALA A 26 -5.72 -14.63 -2.23
C ALA A 26 -7.06 -13.88 -2.22
N ARG A 27 -7.24 -12.98 -1.25
CA ARG A 27 -8.38 -12.06 -1.18
C ARG A 27 -8.08 -10.69 -1.78
N ARG A 28 -6.82 -10.39 -2.00
CA ARG A 28 -6.32 -9.14 -2.57
C ARG A 28 -5.34 -9.43 -3.70
N LEU A 29 -5.41 -8.65 -4.74
CA LEU A 29 -4.44 -8.64 -5.84
C LEU A 29 -3.89 -7.22 -5.98
N THR A 30 -2.57 -7.09 -5.95
CA THR A 30 -1.89 -5.83 -6.22
C THR A 30 -1.13 -5.95 -7.52
N LEU A 31 -1.47 -5.10 -8.49
CA LEU A 31 -0.72 -4.97 -9.73
C LEU A 31 0.26 -3.81 -9.61
N VAL A 32 1.50 -4.07 -10.03
CA VAL A 32 2.55 -3.07 -10.10
C VAL A 32 2.82 -2.76 -11.56
N ASP A 33 2.43 -1.55 -11.99
CA ASP A 33 2.72 -1.07 -13.34
C ASP A 33 4.07 -0.36 -13.38
N ARG A 34 4.77 -0.53 -14.49
CA ARG A 34 6.05 0.13 -14.73
C ARG A 34 5.86 1.64 -14.93
N GLY A 35 6.73 2.42 -14.31
CA GLY A 35 6.93 3.83 -14.58
C GLY A 35 8.11 4.05 -15.53
N LEU A 36 8.63 5.27 -15.51
CA LEU A 36 9.83 5.64 -16.26
C LEU A 36 11.05 4.87 -15.75
N HIS A 37 11.91 4.47 -16.67
CA HIS A 37 13.17 3.77 -16.38
C HIS A 37 13.04 2.44 -15.62
N GLY A 38 11.89 1.75 -15.75
CA GLY A 38 11.66 0.45 -15.11
C GLY A 38 11.29 0.49 -13.64
N ASN A 39 11.23 1.66 -13.02
CA ASN A 39 10.75 1.84 -11.66
C ASN A 39 9.23 1.62 -11.57
N PRO A 40 8.68 1.21 -10.42
CA PRO A 40 7.25 1.17 -10.22
C PRO A 40 6.65 2.58 -10.40
N GLY A 41 5.64 2.69 -11.28
CA GLY A 41 4.97 3.98 -11.55
C GLY A 41 3.57 4.05 -10.97
N LYS A 42 2.92 2.90 -10.81
CA LYS A 42 1.55 2.82 -10.34
C LYS A 42 1.28 1.50 -9.63
N LEU A 43 0.48 1.55 -8.58
CA LEU A 43 -0.04 0.39 -7.86
C LEU A 43 -1.57 0.37 -7.99
N LEU A 44 -2.13 -0.79 -8.33
CA LEU A 44 -3.57 -1.01 -8.40
C LEU A 44 -3.93 -2.14 -7.43
N PHE A 45 -4.88 -1.88 -6.56
CA PHE A 45 -5.32 -2.83 -5.53
C PHE A 45 -6.74 -3.30 -5.85
N TYR A 46 -6.92 -4.62 -5.94
CA TYR A 46 -8.20 -5.25 -6.21
C TYR A 46 -8.66 -6.13 -5.06
N ASP A 47 -9.97 -6.09 -4.80
CA ASP A 47 -10.66 -7.05 -3.95
C ASP A 47 -11.10 -8.24 -4.82
N LEU A 48 -10.66 -9.43 -4.43
CA LEU A 48 -11.01 -10.69 -5.10
C LEU A 48 -12.08 -11.51 -4.36
N SER A 49 -12.61 -11.00 -3.24
CA SER A 49 -13.60 -11.71 -2.44
C SER A 49 -14.99 -11.75 -3.08
N ARG A 50 -15.22 -10.88 -4.07
CA ARG A 50 -16.47 -10.82 -4.84
C ARG A 50 -16.33 -11.61 -6.13
N GLU A 51 -17.47 -11.97 -6.76
CA GLU A 51 -17.48 -12.63 -8.06
C GLU A 51 -16.72 -11.83 -9.11
N GLU A 52 -17.03 -10.53 -9.23
CA GLU A 52 -16.24 -9.60 -10.04
C GLU A 52 -15.15 -8.93 -9.19
N PRO A 53 -13.89 -8.91 -9.66
CA PRO A 53 -12.83 -8.18 -8.99
C PRO A 53 -13.15 -6.69 -8.91
N ALA A 54 -13.08 -6.10 -7.73
CA ALA A 54 -13.34 -4.68 -7.53
C ALA A 54 -12.04 -3.90 -7.32
N LEU A 55 -11.81 -2.88 -8.14
CA LEU A 55 -10.71 -1.95 -7.92
C LEU A 55 -11.00 -1.10 -6.67
N LEU A 56 -10.13 -1.20 -5.66
CA LEU A 56 -10.25 -0.47 -4.39
C LEU A 56 -9.49 0.84 -4.41
N LEU A 57 -8.23 0.80 -4.84
CA LEU A 57 -7.30 1.91 -4.72
C LEU A 57 -6.31 1.90 -5.88
N VAL A 58 -6.02 3.08 -6.40
CA VAL A 58 -4.92 3.33 -7.35
C VAL A 58 -3.98 4.35 -6.72
N ILE A 59 -2.69 4.06 -6.72
CA ILE A 59 -1.64 4.94 -6.22
C ILE A 59 -0.67 5.24 -7.37
N TRP A 60 -0.44 6.52 -7.66
CA TRP A 60 0.60 6.96 -8.59
C TRP A 60 1.86 7.28 -7.79
N LEU A 61 2.96 6.66 -8.17
CA LEU A 61 4.23 6.78 -7.48
C LEU A 61 5.13 7.83 -8.15
N ARG A 62 5.90 8.52 -7.33
CA ARG A 62 7.04 9.32 -7.77
C ARG A 62 8.30 8.46 -7.82
N GLY A 63 8.40 7.50 -6.93
CA GLY A 63 9.53 6.58 -6.85
C GLY A 63 9.53 5.76 -5.57
N VAL A 64 10.54 4.92 -5.46
CA VAL A 64 10.82 4.11 -4.27
C VAL A 64 12.26 4.38 -3.86
N VAL A 65 12.47 4.61 -2.58
CA VAL A 65 13.80 4.79 -1.98
C VAL A 65 14.12 3.52 -1.21
N PHE A 66 15.23 2.88 -1.58
CA PHE A 66 15.74 1.71 -0.89
C PHE A 66 16.80 2.10 0.14
N PRO A 67 16.93 1.35 1.25
CA PRO A 67 18.00 1.58 2.21
C PRO A 67 19.36 1.26 1.57
N GLU A 68 20.39 2.02 1.94
CA GLU A 68 21.78 1.81 1.43
C GLU A 68 22.32 0.42 1.75
N LYS A 69 21.94 -0.13 2.91
CA LYS A 69 22.26 -1.50 3.31
C LYS A 69 20.98 -2.28 3.48
N PRO A 70 20.62 -3.18 2.53
CA PRO A 70 19.46 -4.02 2.68
C PRO A 70 19.65 -4.92 3.91
N ARG A 71 18.95 -4.61 4.99
CA ARG A 71 18.82 -5.56 6.09
C ARG A 71 17.98 -6.72 5.59
N SER A 72 18.39 -7.95 5.92
CA SER A 72 17.56 -9.11 5.61
C SER A 72 16.22 -8.92 6.33
N ILE A 73 15.18 -8.60 5.57
CA ILE A 73 13.83 -8.49 6.08
C ILE A 73 13.41 -9.94 6.38
N LYS A 74 13.56 -10.36 7.63
CA LYS A 74 13.02 -11.64 8.09
C LYS A 74 11.52 -11.65 7.79
N LYS A 75 10.99 -12.80 7.38
CA LYS A 75 9.54 -12.95 7.15
C LYS A 75 8.77 -12.35 8.34
N PRO A 76 7.75 -11.49 8.10
CA PRO A 76 7.03 -10.86 9.18
C PRO A 76 6.32 -11.92 10.04
N VAL A 77 6.71 -11.97 11.29
CA VAL A 77 6.04 -12.80 12.30
C VAL A 77 4.88 -12.02 12.93
N ALA A 78 4.96 -10.69 12.90
CA ALA A 78 4.00 -9.79 13.51
C ALA A 78 3.00 -9.20 12.48
N PRO A 79 1.76 -8.89 12.89
CA PRO A 79 0.81 -8.21 12.02
C PRO A 79 1.33 -6.81 11.65
N LEU A 80 1.10 -6.43 10.40
CA LEU A 80 1.36 -5.08 9.91
C LEU A 80 0.13 -4.22 10.15
N PHE A 81 0.33 -3.02 10.68
CA PHE A 81 -0.69 -2.00 10.85
C PHE A 81 -0.39 -0.81 9.95
N VAL A 82 -1.43 -0.06 9.60
CA VAL A 82 -1.31 1.22 8.92
C VAL A 82 -1.62 2.34 9.92
N ALA A 83 -0.79 3.37 9.95
CA ALA A 83 -0.99 4.55 10.75
C ALA A 83 -0.70 5.82 9.95
N SER A 84 -1.16 6.95 10.43
CA SER A 84 -0.87 8.25 9.87
C SER A 84 -0.03 9.11 10.82
N ALA A 85 0.81 9.98 10.26
CA ALA A 85 1.46 11.05 10.98
C ALA A 85 0.75 12.38 10.67
N GLY A 86 0.60 13.25 11.67
CA GLY A 86 0.02 14.59 11.49
C GLY A 86 -1.50 14.62 11.36
N GLY A 87 -2.21 13.70 12.01
CA GLY A 87 -3.66 13.64 12.08
C GLY A 87 -4.27 12.50 11.29
N TYR A 88 -5.62 12.48 11.23
CA TYR A 88 -6.36 11.52 10.40
C TYR A 88 -6.10 11.80 8.92
N LEU A 89 -5.79 10.75 8.17
CA LEU A 89 -5.60 10.81 6.72
C LEU A 89 -6.51 9.80 6.03
N ASP A 90 -7.41 10.28 5.17
CA ASP A 90 -8.25 9.41 4.31
C ASP A 90 -7.41 8.40 3.54
N PHE A 91 -6.27 8.84 3.01
CA PHE A 91 -5.38 7.96 2.26
C PHE A 91 -4.83 6.80 3.09
N ALA A 92 -4.52 7.02 4.36
CA ALA A 92 -4.02 5.97 5.24
C ALA A 92 -5.10 4.91 5.52
N GLU A 93 -6.33 5.33 5.73
CA GLU A 93 -7.46 4.42 5.92
C GLU A 93 -7.76 3.62 4.65
N GLU A 94 -7.83 4.27 3.49
CA GLU A 94 -8.05 3.63 2.19
C GLU A 94 -6.93 2.62 1.85
N LEU A 95 -5.70 2.97 2.18
CA LEU A 95 -4.55 2.08 2.03
C LEU A 95 -4.67 0.85 2.93
N ALA A 96 -5.11 1.02 4.17
CA ALA A 96 -5.34 -0.08 5.09
C ALA A 96 -6.42 -1.04 4.56
N VAL A 97 -7.53 -0.50 4.05
CA VAL A 97 -8.61 -1.29 3.42
C VAL A 97 -8.06 -2.05 2.20
N ALA A 98 -7.32 -1.38 1.33
CA ALA A 98 -6.75 -1.97 0.12
C ALA A 98 -5.77 -3.11 0.41
N LEU A 99 -4.96 -2.96 1.45
CA LEU A 99 -4.02 -3.98 1.93
C LEU A 99 -4.69 -5.06 2.80
N ASN A 100 -5.91 -4.83 3.23
CA ASN A 100 -6.62 -5.64 4.23
C ASN A 100 -5.87 -5.71 5.57
N TYR A 101 -5.38 -4.56 6.02
CA TYR A 101 -4.74 -4.34 7.31
C TYR A 101 -5.59 -3.42 8.19
N SER A 102 -5.28 -3.38 9.47
CA SER A 102 -5.97 -2.48 10.41
C SER A 102 -5.33 -1.09 10.37
N TYR A 103 -6.17 -0.07 10.25
CA TYR A 103 -5.78 1.31 10.47
C TYR A 103 -5.89 1.63 11.97
N ILE A 104 -4.82 2.10 12.59
CA ILE A 104 -4.75 2.36 14.03
C ILE A 104 -4.79 3.86 14.38
N GLY A 105 -5.05 4.71 13.40
CA GLY A 105 -5.16 6.15 13.58
C GLY A 105 -3.83 6.89 13.51
N GLU A 106 -3.78 8.05 14.17
CA GLU A 106 -2.59 8.89 14.24
C GLU A 106 -1.58 8.34 15.24
N VAL A 107 -0.32 8.33 14.81
CA VAL A 107 0.82 8.07 15.69
C VAL A 107 1.57 9.38 15.88
N GLY A 108 1.59 9.87 17.12
CA GLY A 108 2.32 11.09 17.46
C GLY A 108 3.85 10.93 17.30
N SER A 109 4.55 12.05 17.18
CA SER A 109 6.01 12.11 17.04
C SER A 109 6.77 11.49 18.23
N SER A 110 6.13 11.31 19.35
CA SER A 110 6.68 10.67 20.58
C SER A 110 6.57 9.14 20.59
N GLY A 111 6.18 8.52 19.49
CA GLY A 111 6.23 7.08 19.31
C GLY A 111 5.43 6.29 20.34
N MET A 112 4.25 5.81 19.97
CA MET A 112 3.72 4.64 20.67
C MET A 112 4.78 3.55 20.59
N SER A 113 5.24 3.07 21.72
CA SER A 113 6.11 1.89 21.78
C SER A 113 5.34 0.68 21.23
N LEU A 114 5.49 0.43 19.93
CA LEU A 114 4.88 -0.69 19.25
C LEU A 114 5.85 -1.87 19.23
N THR A 115 6.33 -2.25 20.40
CA THR A 115 7.26 -3.39 20.57
C THR A 115 6.68 -4.65 19.90
N GLY A 116 7.44 -5.30 19.06
CA GLY A 116 7.04 -6.51 18.33
C GLY A 116 6.07 -6.28 17.18
N ARG A 117 5.86 -5.03 16.70
CA ARG A 117 4.92 -4.70 15.64
C ARG A 117 5.60 -4.04 14.44
N ARG A 118 5.01 -4.28 13.28
CA ARG A 118 5.37 -3.59 12.04
C ARG A 118 4.31 -2.55 11.71
N LEU A 119 4.76 -1.39 11.28
CA LEU A 119 3.92 -0.26 10.96
C LEU A 119 4.24 0.26 9.57
N LEU A 120 3.20 0.45 8.77
CA LEU A 120 3.25 1.26 7.57
C LEU A 120 2.74 2.66 7.95
N LEU A 121 3.67 3.60 8.06
CA LEU A 121 3.38 4.98 8.42
C LEU A 121 3.15 5.81 7.16
N VAL A 122 2.02 6.49 7.11
CA VAL A 122 1.67 7.43 6.05
C VAL A 122 1.93 8.85 6.54
N GLU A 123 2.89 9.53 5.93
CA GLU A 123 3.22 10.93 6.24
C GLU A 123 2.74 11.85 5.11
N PRO A 124 1.95 12.89 5.40
CA PRO A 124 1.62 13.91 4.43
C PRO A 124 2.84 14.78 4.14
N VAL A 125 3.01 15.14 2.87
CA VAL A 125 4.10 16.00 2.43
C VAL A 125 3.55 17.11 1.55
N ASN A 126 3.84 18.35 1.89
CA ASN A 126 3.45 19.51 1.08
C ASN A 126 4.58 19.89 0.12
N LYS A 127 4.82 19.05 -0.89
CA LYS A 127 5.80 19.33 -1.94
C LYS A 127 5.17 19.09 -3.33
N ARG A 128 5.61 19.85 -4.31
CA ARG A 128 5.17 19.67 -5.71
C ARG A 128 5.38 18.22 -6.17
N ASN A 129 4.34 17.60 -6.68
CA ASN A 129 4.33 16.20 -7.16
C ASN A 129 4.68 15.15 -6.10
N LEU A 130 4.48 15.46 -4.82
CA LEU A 130 4.66 14.52 -3.72
C LEU A 130 3.62 14.83 -2.64
N ALA A 131 2.61 13.98 -2.50
CA ALA A 131 1.53 14.15 -1.53
C ALA A 131 1.80 13.40 -0.23
N TYR A 132 2.37 12.19 -0.33
CA TYR A 132 2.61 11.33 0.83
C TYR A 132 3.92 10.57 0.70
N VAL A 133 4.49 10.24 1.85
CA VAL A 133 5.59 9.28 1.97
C VAL A 133 5.13 8.12 2.83
N LEU A 134 5.27 6.90 2.32
CA LEU A 134 5.03 5.68 3.09
C LEU A 134 6.36 5.21 3.64
N LYS A 135 6.43 5.02 4.96
CA LYS A 135 7.60 4.50 5.68
C LYS A 135 7.27 3.17 6.33
N PHE A 136 8.23 2.27 6.35
CA PHE A 136 8.09 0.98 7.00
C PHE A 136 8.89 0.99 8.29
N LEU A 137 8.19 0.78 9.40
CA LEU A 137 8.77 0.76 10.74
C LEU A 137 8.68 -0.65 11.33
N GLU A 138 9.70 -1.06 12.06
CA GLU A 138 9.70 -2.28 12.88
C GLU A 138 10.23 -1.89 14.26
N ASP A 139 9.46 -2.18 15.31
CA ASP A 139 9.78 -1.77 16.67
C ASP A 139 10.15 -0.29 16.79
N SER A 140 9.38 0.57 16.13
CA SER A 140 9.59 2.03 16.04
C SER A 140 10.85 2.46 15.29
N ARG A 141 11.57 1.54 14.64
CA ARG A 141 12.75 1.84 13.82
C ARG A 141 12.38 1.93 12.35
N ASP A 142 12.77 3.02 11.68
CA ASP A 142 12.63 3.17 10.24
C ASP A 142 13.54 2.14 9.53
N LEU A 143 12.93 1.31 8.66
CA LEU A 143 13.67 0.30 7.88
C LEU A 143 14.38 0.91 6.66
N GLY A 144 14.22 2.21 6.41
CA GLY A 144 14.85 2.93 5.32
C GLY A 144 14.17 2.76 3.95
N LEU A 145 13.18 1.86 3.84
CA LEU A 145 12.37 1.72 2.64
C LEU A 145 11.27 2.79 2.65
N LYS A 146 11.19 3.59 1.57
CA LYS A 146 10.17 4.63 1.42
C LYS A 146 9.51 4.54 0.06
N ILE A 147 8.19 4.69 0.04
CA ILE A 147 7.42 4.81 -1.20
C ILE A 147 6.92 6.25 -1.29
N LEU A 148 7.26 6.93 -2.38
CA LEU A 148 6.91 8.31 -2.64
C LEU A 148 5.63 8.36 -3.48
N VAL A 149 4.55 8.91 -2.92
CA VAL A 149 3.22 8.94 -3.53
C VAL A 149 2.92 10.32 -4.09
N LYS A 150 2.58 10.39 -5.38
CA LYS A 150 2.13 11.64 -6.04
C LYS A 150 0.67 11.95 -5.72
N ARG A 151 -0.18 10.95 -5.90
CA ARG A 151 -1.64 11.02 -5.72
C ARG A 151 -2.23 9.63 -5.58
N PHE A 152 -3.48 9.57 -5.17
CA PHE A 152 -4.27 8.35 -5.13
C PHE A 152 -5.69 8.61 -5.65
N ALA A 153 -6.40 7.54 -5.98
CA ALA A 153 -7.82 7.57 -6.29
C ALA A 153 -8.49 6.31 -5.76
N THR A 154 -9.71 6.45 -5.28
CA THR A 154 -10.58 5.38 -4.83
C THR A 154 -11.86 5.37 -5.67
N ARG A 155 -12.51 4.22 -5.79
CA ARG A 155 -13.77 4.10 -6.54
C ARG A 155 -14.91 4.94 -5.94
N LEU A 156 -14.90 5.18 -4.63
CA LEU A 156 -15.96 5.90 -3.93
C LEU A 156 -15.97 7.42 -4.19
N ARG A 157 -14.85 7.99 -4.64
CA ARG A 157 -14.76 9.43 -4.93
C ARG A 157 -15.02 9.78 -6.41
N SER A 158 -15.13 8.82 -7.29
CA SER A 158 -15.47 9.05 -8.71
C SER A 158 -16.97 9.03 -8.98
N SER A 159 -17.80 8.82 -7.99
CA SER A 159 -19.26 8.83 -8.09
C SER A 159 -19.90 10.01 -7.35
N SER A 160 -19.36 11.23 -7.54
CA SER A 160 -20.19 12.42 -7.36
C SER A 160 -21.04 12.53 -8.61
N PRO A 161 -22.35 12.25 -8.56
CA PRO A 161 -23.22 12.71 -9.62
C PRO A 161 -23.24 14.23 -9.50
N ASP A 162 -22.80 14.91 -10.55
CA ASP A 162 -23.12 16.32 -10.73
C ASP A 162 -24.63 16.43 -10.59
N GLY A 163 -25.05 16.95 -9.44
CA GLY A 163 -26.40 17.36 -9.20
C GLY A 163 -26.69 18.55 -10.07
N SER A 164 -27.66 18.38 -10.92
CA SER A 164 -28.42 19.41 -11.63
C SER A 164 -28.75 20.62 -10.77
#